data_e52b7a5ede9fed7bc7dcbb2ea6fd94eb
#
_entry.id   e52b7a5ede9fed7bc7dcbb2ea6fd94eb
#
_cell.length_a   1.000
_cell.length_b   1.000
_cell.length_c   1.000
_cell.angle_alpha   90.00
_cell.angle_beta   90.00
_cell.angle_gamma   90.00
#
_symmetry.space_group_name_H-M   'P 1'
#
loop_
_entity.id
_entity.type
_entity.pdbx_description
1 polymer ?
#
loop_
_entity_poly.entity_id
_entity_poly.type
_entity_poly.pdbx_seq_one_letter_code
_entity_poly.pdbx_strand_id
1 'polypeptide(L)'
;MSIAVRVLLFAHLRRQAEQPEFDVQLSEGASVRDLAAQLSEKGLDLTGCMAAVNETYATPDTALSDGDEVAFLPPVAGGSGGSEGLMQARVTAEPLSLSDAERFVVRPQFGAQSYFVGTVRSPNRGQTVTLIEYEAYASMAEKVLRDAAAQAQTRFAGEGEELAVYLAHRTGRLQPAEASILIGVGSPHRRAALEACDWLIEHVKAVIPVWKLEELEDGQRWVEGVRPAEVL
;
A
#
# COMPACT_ATOMS: atom_id res chain seq x y z
N MET A 1 -1.28 -15.12 -32.58
CA MET A 1 -2.58 -14.95 -31.84
C MET A 1 -2.53 -13.66 -31.03
N SER A 2 -3.64 -13.15 -30.52
CA SER A 2 -3.69 -11.98 -29.64
C SER A 2 -4.16 -12.41 -28.27
N ILE A 3 -3.71 -11.72 -27.24
CA ILE A 3 -4.16 -11.85 -25.84
C ILE A 3 -4.88 -10.58 -25.44
N ALA A 4 -5.84 -10.67 -24.53
CA ALA A 4 -6.50 -9.53 -23.91
C ALA A 4 -6.03 -9.42 -22.47
N VAL A 5 -5.56 -8.24 -22.05
CA VAL A 5 -5.19 -7.94 -20.67
C VAL A 5 -6.04 -6.78 -20.15
N ARG A 6 -6.42 -6.85 -18.88
CA ARG A 6 -7.16 -5.81 -18.17
C ARG A 6 -6.17 -4.82 -17.56
N VAL A 7 -6.26 -3.55 -17.88
CA VAL A 7 -5.39 -2.49 -17.37
C VAL A 7 -6.10 -1.71 -16.27
N LEU A 8 -5.41 -1.53 -15.13
CA LEU A 8 -5.85 -0.70 -14.02
C LEU A 8 -4.92 0.49 -13.85
N LEU A 9 -5.48 1.69 -13.77
CA LEU A 9 -4.75 2.94 -13.59
C LEU A 9 -5.11 3.60 -12.25
N PHE A 10 -4.11 4.12 -11.53
CA PHE A 10 -4.27 4.73 -10.21
C PHE A 10 -3.74 6.17 -10.16
N ALA A 11 -4.17 6.92 -9.17
CA ALA A 11 -3.74 8.27 -8.85
C ALA A 11 -3.78 9.22 -10.07
N HIS A 12 -2.65 9.87 -10.42
CA HIS A 12 -2.63 10.80 -11.54
C HIS A 12 -2.89 10.14 -12.89
N LEU A 13 -2.52 8.85 -13.10
CA LEU A 13 -2.80 8.10 -14.32
C LEU A 13 -4.31 7.96 -14.58
N ARG A 14 -5.09 7.73 -13.52
CA ARG A 14 -6.54 7.65 -13.59
C ARG A 14 -7.19 8.93 -14.11
N ARG A 15 -6.55 10.08 -13.90
CA ARG A 15 -7.03 11.40 -14.40
C ARG A 15 -6.59 11.70 -15.83
N GLN A 16 -5.55 11.03 -16.33
CA GLN A 16 -5.07 11.16 -17.71
C GLN A 16 -5.89 10.30 -18.67
N ALA A 17 -6.47 9.22 -18.19
CA ALA A 17 -7.27 8.29 -18.98
C ALA A 17 -8.76 8.65 -18.95
N GLU A 18 -9.47 8.40 -20.05
CA GLU A 18 -10.94 8.52 -20.10
C GLU A 18 -11.63 7.51 -19.20
N GLN A 19 -11.00 6.34 -19.00
CA GLN A 19 -11.47 5.26 -18.12
C GLN A 19 -10.31 4.77 -17.26
N PRO A 20 -10.51 4.58 -15.96
CA PRO A 20 -9.46 4.10 -15.06
C PRO A 20 -9.15 2.61 -15.21
N GLU A 21 -10.01 1.89 -15.93
CA GLU A 21 -9.98 0.46 -16.13
C GLU A 21 -10.48 0.13 -17.54
N PHE A 22 -9.71 -0.63 -18.32
CA PHE A 22 -10.05 -1.01 -19.69
C PHE A 22 -9.21 -2.21 -20.17
N ASP A 23 -9.72 -2.90 -21.19
CA ASP A 23 -9.01 -4.02 -21.81
C ASP A 23 -8.11 -3.54 -22.95
N VAL A 24 -6.93 -4.17 -23.08
CA VAL A 24 -5.96 -3.92 -24.14
C VAL A 24 -5.64 -5.23 -24.86
N GLN A 25 -5.65 -5.17 -26.19
CA GLN A 25 -5.22 -6.28 -27.04
C GLN A 25 -3.72 -6.17 -27.30
N LEU A 26 -3.00 -7.27 -27.08
CA LEU A 26 -1.57 -7.40 -27.31
C LEU A 26 -1.28 -8.64 -28.19
N SER A 27 -0.08 -8.69 -28.75
CA SER A 27 0.42 -9.91 -29.40
C SER A 27 0.73 -10.98 -28.36
N GLU A 28 0.54 -12.23 -28.71
CA GLU A 28 0.98 -13.35 -27.86
C GLU A 28 2.49 -13.25 -27.58
N GLY A 29 2.89 -13.43 -26.32
CA GLY A 29 4.26 -13.26 -25.86
C GLY A 29 4.67 -11.80 -25.54
N ALA A 30 3.73 -10.85 -25.60
CA ALA A 30 3.99 -9.48 -25.17
C ALA A 30 4.35 -9.42 -23.68
N SER A 31 5.16 -8.43 -23.32
CA SER A 31 5.60 -8.14 -21.97
C SER A 31 4.88 -6.90 -21.37
N VAL A 32 5.11 -6.67 -20.08
CA VAL A 32 4.70 -5.42 -19.41
C VAL A 32 5.27 -4.19 -20.13
N ARG A 33 6.51 -4.29 -20.64
CA ARG A 33 7.16 -3.22 -21.43
C ARG A 33 6.39 -2.90 -22.71
N ASP A 34 5.95 -3.92 -23.44
CA ASP A 34 5.20 -3.74 -24.69
C ASP A 34 3.84 -3.09 -24.42
N LEU A 35 3.16 -3.50 -23.34
CA LEU A 35 1.94 -2.86 -22.90
C LEU A 35 2.17 -1.40 -22.51
N ALA A 36 3.22 -1.11 -21.72
CA ALA A 36 3.55 0.25 -21.33
C ALA A 36 3.86 1.14 -22.52
N ALA A 37 4.59 0.65 -23.52
CA ALA A 37 4.87 1.37 -24.76
C ALA A 37 3.58 1.71 -25.52
N GLN A 38 2.68 0.75 -25.68
CA GLN A 38 1.38 0.96 -26.35
C GLN A 38 0.50 1.98 -25.63
N LEU A 39 0.53 2.01 -24.27
CA LEU A 39 -0.22 2.98 -23.48
C LEU A 39 0.40 4.37 -23.54
N SER A 40 1.73 4.47 -23.59
CA SER A 40 2.45 5.74 -23.74
C SER A 40 2.17 6.37 -25.11
N GLU A 41 2.06 5.58 -26.18
CA GLU A 41 1.64 6.06 -27.51
C GLU A 41 0.22 6.64 -27.50
N LYS A 42 -0.65 6.19 -26.57
CA LYS A 42 -2.00 6.73 -26.35
C LYS A 42 -2.03 7.95 -25.41
N GLY A 43 -0.86 8.46 -25.00
CA GLY A 43 -0.74 9.69 -24.22
C GLY A 43 -0.68 9.50 -22.71
N LEU A 44 -0.55 8.26 -22.20
CA LEU A 44 -0.36 8.01 -20.78
C LEU A 44 1.12 8.18 -20.40
N ASP A 45 1.42 9.03 -19.42
CA ASP A 45 2.76 9.19 -18.89
C ASP A 45 3.00 8.15 -17.77
N LEU A 46 3.64 7.05 -18.14
CA LEU A 46 4.01 5.96 -17.25
C LEU A 46 5.42 6.10 -16.68
N THR A 47 6.06 7.25 -16.84
CA THR A 47 7.43 7.49 -16.36
C THR A 47 7.53 7.30 -14.85
N GLY A 48 8.42 6.40 -14.42
CA GLY A 48 8.63 6.08 -13.00
C GLY A 48 7.51 5.28 -12.33
N CYS A 49 6.51 4.80 -13.10
CA CYS A 49 5.50 3.88 -12.58
C CYS A 49 6.06 2.47 -12.44
N MET A 50 5.59 1.75 -11.44
CA MET A 50 5.76 0.31 -11.33
C MET A 50 4.57 -0.40 -11.97
N ALA A 51 4.77 -1.67 -12.34
CA ALA A 51 3.70 -2.53 -12.77
C ALA A 51 3.43 -3.64 -11.74
N ALA A 52 2.17 -4.05 -11.64
CA ALA A 52 1.80 -5.29 -10.98
C ALA A 52 0.97 -6.13 -11.95
N VAL A 53 1.23 -7.43 -11.99
CA VAL A 53 0.45 -8.41 -12.73
C VAL A 53 -0.21 -9.34 -11.73
N ASN A 54 -1.53 -9.43 -11.77
CA ASN A 54 -2.32 -10.27 -10.86
C ASN A 54 -1.93 -10.04 -9.38
N GLU A 55 -1.93 -8.77 -8.96
CA GLU A 55 -1.60 -8.33 -7.59
C GLU A 55 -0.16 -8.67 -7.13
N THR A 56 0.75 -8.88 -8.07
CA THR A 56 2.17 -9.13 -7.78
C THR A 56 3.03 -8.17 -8.58
N TYR A 57 4.00 -7.50 -7.93
CA TYR A 57 4.91 -6.60 -8.63
C TYR A 57 5.63 -7.33 -9.76
N ALA A 58 5.68 -6.69 -10.90
CA ALA A 58 6.22 -7.22 -12.13
C ALA A 58 7.35 -6.34 -12.66
N THR A 59 8.33 -6.99 -13.31
CA THR A 59 9.38 -6.28 -14.06
C THR A 59 8.88 -5.93 -15.46
N PRO A 60 9.53 -5.01 -16.18
CA PRO A 60 9.20 -4.72 -17.57
C PRO A 60 9.21 -5.94 -18.50
N ASP A 61 10.07 -6.89 -18.21
CA ASP A 61 10.26 -8.09 -19.04
C ASP A 61 9.32 -9.25 -18.63
N THR A 62 8.42 -9.02 -17.67
CA THR A 62 7.40 -10.01 -17.28
C THR A 62 6.46 -10.25 -18.46
N ALA A 63 6.39 -11.50 -18.91
CA ALA A 63 5.50 -11.92 -20.00
C ALA A 63 4.04 -11.89 -19.53
N LEU A 64 3.15 -11.47 -20.42
CA LEU A 64 1.72 -11.38 -20.18
C LEU A 64 0.97 -12.53 -20.84
N SER A 65 -0.09 -12.97 -20.19
CA SER A 65 -1.00 -14.01 -20.63
C SER A 65 -2.40 -13.48 -20.85
N ASP A 66 -3.22 -14.21 -21.60
CA ASP A 66 -4.62 -13.85 -21.81
C ASP A 66 -5.40 -13.82 -20.48
N GLY A 67 -6.12 -12.75 -20.24
CA GLY A 67 -6.89 -12.52 -19.01
C GLY A 67 -6.10 -11.95 -17.83
N ASP A 68 -4.79 -11.64 -17.98
CA ASP A 68 -4.01 -11.01 -16.91
C ASP A 68 -4.56 -9.61 -16.58
N GLU A 69 -4.55 -9.27 -15.28
CA GLU A 69 -4.79 -7.94 -14.77
C GLU A 69 -3.46 -7.21 -14.56
N VAL A 70 -3.27 -6.08 -15.24
CA VAL A 70 -2.05 -5.29 -15.17
C VAL A 70 -2.34 -3.92 -14.59
N ALA A 71 -1.83 -3.66 -13.39
CA ALA A 71 -1.94 -2.38 -12.72
C ALA A 71 -0.67 -1.54 -12.95
N PHE A 72 -0.84 -0.28 -13.41
CA PHE A 72 0.25 0.70 -13.41
C PHE A 72 0.15 1.58 -12.16
N LEU A 73 1.18 1.50 -11.35
CA LEU A 73 1.25 2.09 -10.01
C LEU A 73 2.27 3.23 -10.02
N PRO A 74 1.85 4.47 -9.86
CA PRO A 74 2.79 5.56 -9.57
C PRO A 74 3.63 5.24 -8.35
N PRO A 75 4.88 5.77 -8.22
CA PRO A 75 5.92 5.24 -7.32
C PRO A 75 5.50 4.94 -5.88
N VAL A 76 5.52 3.65 -5.52
CA VAL A 76 5.49 3.06 -4.16
C VAL A 76 6.00 1.61 -4.23
N ALA A 77 6.44 0.96 -3.15
CA ALA A 77 7.08 -0.35 -3.19
C ALA A 77 6.45 -1.44 -2.29
N GLY A 78 6.60 -2.69 -2.63
CA GLY A 78 5.88 -3.84 -2.13
C GLY A 78 6.63 -5.05 -1.59
N GLY A 79 5.98 -6.15 -1.32
CA GLY A 79 6.45 -7.52 -1.19
C GLY A 79 6.00 -8.37 0.01
N SER A 80 6.05 -9.64 0.04
CA SER A 80 5.15 -10.76 0.31
C SER A 80 5.30 -11.61 1.59
N GLY A 81 4.21 -12.26 2.08
CA GLY A 81 4.06 -13.60 2.67
C GLY A 81 3.88 -13.88 4.15
N GLY A 82 2.71 -14.18 4.60
CA GLY A 82 2.06 -15.20 5.45
C GLY A 82 2.36 -15.48 6.92
N SER A 83 1.31 -15.54 7.74
CA SER A 83 0.93 -16.54 8.77
C SER A 83 -0.41 -16.16 9.43
N GLU A 84 -1.38 -17.11 9.47
CA GLU A 84 -2.76 -16.85 9.87
C GLU A 84 -2.96 -16.93 11.40
N GLY A 85 -3.81 -16.06 11.97
CA GLY A 85 -4.24 -16.09 13.37
C GLY A 85 -3.64 -15.01 14.28
N LEU A 86 -2.40 -14.58 14.08
CA LEU A 86 -1.72 -13.52 14.82
C LEU A 86 -1.47 -12.25 13.98
N MET A 87 -1.98 -12.22 12.76
CA MET A 87 -1.84 -11.08 11.87
C MET A 87 -3.19 -10.69 11.31
N GLN A 88 -3.52 -9.41 11.41
CA GLN A 88 -4.66 -8.81 10.76
C GLN A 88 -4.21 -7.59 9.97
N ALA A 89 -4.54 -7.60 8.67
CA ALA A 89 -4.29 -6.50 7.76
C ALA A 89 -5.57 -6.13 7.03
N ARG A 90 -5.90 -4.84 6.97
CA ARG A 90 -7.07 -4.36 6.24
C ARG A 90 -6.88 -2.97 5.66
N VAL A 91 -7.53 -2.74 4.52
CA VAL A 91 -7.76 -1.41 3.95
C VAL A 91 -9.26 -1.12 4.02
N THR A 92 -9.67 0.04 4.51
CA THR A 92 -11.08 0.34 4.77
C THR A 92 -11.39 1.83 4.58
N ALA A 93 -12.62 2.16 4.20
CA ALA A 93 -13.11 3.53 4.23
C ALA A 93 -13.65 3.94 5.61
N GLU A 94 -13.90 2.97 6.50
CA GLU A 94 -14.41 3.23 7.83
C GLU A 94 -13.36 3.86 8.76
N PRO A 95 -13.77 4.66 9.74
CA PRO A 95 -12.87 5.20 10.75
C PRO A 95 -12.09 4.11 11.48
N LEU A 96 -10.79 4.33 11.68
CA LEU A 96 -9.94 3.40 12.42
C LEU A 96 -10.15 3.56 13.92
N SER A 97 -10.21 2.44 14.64
CA SER A 97 -10.41 2.40 16.08
C SER A 97 -9.23 1.71 16.78
N LEU A 98 -8.61 2.40 17.73
CA LEU A 98 -7.55 1.83 18.56
C LEU A 98 -8.04 0.59 19.32
N SER A 99 -9.30 0.55 19.75
CA SER A 99 -9.87 -0.59 20.44
C SER A 99 -9.96 -1.86 19.58
N ASP A 100 -9.99 -1.73 18.23
CA ASP A 100 -9.90 -2.89 17.34
C ASP A 100 -8.51 -3.50 17.38
N ALA A 101 -7.46 -2.67 17.34
CA ALA A 101 -6.09 -3.13 17.48
C ALA A 101 -5.84 -3.73 18.87
N GLU A 102 -6.32 -3.10 19.94
CA GLU A 102 -6.20 -3.62 21.32
C GLU A 102 -6.83 -5.00 21.44
N ARG A 103 -8.08 -5.18 20.99
CA ARG A 103 -8.75 -6.49 21.02
C ARG A 103 -7.99 -7.58 20.26
N PHE A 104 -7.26 -7.18 19.23
CA PHE A 104 -6.49 -8.13 18.42
C PHE A 104 -5.14 -8.48 19.03
N VAL A 105 -4.36 -7.49 19.50
CA VAL A 105 -2.97 -7.73 19.93
C VAL A 105 -2.81 -8.08 21.40
N VAL A 106 -3.79 -7.77 22.25
CA VAL A 106 -3.75 -8.16 23.67
C VAL A 106 -4.05 -9.64 23.82
N ARG A 107 -3.08 -10.41 24.29
CA ARG A 107 -3.16 -11.86 24.49
C ARG A 107 -2.61 -12.22 25.86
N PRO A 108 -3.07 -13.32 26.50
CA PRO A 108 -2.57 -13.73 27.83
C PRO A 108 -1.06 -13.96 27.87
N GLN A 109 -0.45 -14.40 26.75
CA GLN A 109 0.99 -14.67 26.65
C GLN A 109 1.83 -13.43 26.31
N PHE A 110 1.22 -12.27 26.02
CA PHE A 110 1.92 -11.05 25.60
C PHE A 110 1.95 -10.03 26.74
N GLY A 111 3.15 -9.77 27.26
CA GLY A 111 3.39 -8.82 28.34
C GLY A 111 3.56 -7.37 27.87
N ALA A 112 3.63 -7.13 26.57
CA ALA A 112 3.85 -5.79 26.00
C ALA A 112 3.02 -5.55 24.74
N GLN A 113 2.50 -4.33 24.60
CA GLN A 113 1.85 -3.85 23.40
C GLN A 113 2.44 -2.50 23.00
N SER A 114 2.55 -2.27 21.68
CA SER A 114 2.94 -1.00 21.10
C SER A 114 1.94 -0.61 20.02
N TYR A 115 1.60 0.69 19.95
CA TYR A 115 0.66 1.21 18.97
C TYR A 115 1.23 2.44 18.28
N PHE A 116 1.01 2.53 16.97
CA PHE A 116 1.23 3.74 16.20
C PHE A 116 -0.07 4.14 15.52
N VAL A 117 -0.48 5.39 15.72
CA VAL A 117 -1.62 5.99 15.03
C VAL A 117 -1.11 7.17 14.21
N GLY A 118 -1.16 7.04 12.88
CA GLY A 118 -0.86 8.14 11.97
C GLY A 118 -2.13 8.93 11.66
N THR A 119 -2.12 10.23 11.95
CA THR A 119 -3.26 11.12 11.70
C THR A 119 -2.95 12.15 10.62
N VAL A 120 -3.99 12.66 9.98
CA VAL A 120 -3.88 13.83 9.11
C VAL A 120 -3.51 15.03 9.97
N ARG A 121 -2.45 15.73 9.59
CA ARG A 121 -2.03 16.95 10.31
C ARG A 121 -2.23 18.20 9.48
N SER A 122 -2.57 19.29 10.16
CA SER A 122 -2.59 20.64 9.63
C SER A 122 -1.97 21.58 10.67
N PRO A 123 -0.99 22.47 10.30
CA PRO A 123 -0.43 22.64 8.97
C PRO A 123 0.55 21.51 8.58
N ASN A 124 0.79 21.33 7.27
CA ASN A 124 1.83 20.48 6.72
C ASN A 124 2.76 21.29 5.82
N ARG A 125 4.08 21.27 6.11
CA ARG A 125 5.10 22.07 5.39
C ARG A 125 4.73 23.55 5.27
N GLY A 126 4.13 24.11 6.31
CA GLY A 126 3.74 25.54 6.39
C GLY A 126 2.43 25.89 5.67
N GLN A 127 1.74 24.95 5.06
CA GLN A 127 0.45 25.14 4.39
C GLN A 127 -0.69 24.54 5.19
N THR A 128 -1.84 25.20 5.22
CA THR A 128 -3.05 24.68 5.85
C THR A 128 -3.66 23.58 5.01
N VAL A 129 -3.68 22.37 5.55
CA VAL A 129 -4.35 21.20 4.95
C VAL A 129 -5.79 21.19 5.43
N THR A 130 -6.73 21.26 4.52
CA THR A 130 -8.17 21.20 4.82
C THR A 130 -8.70 19.77 4.79
N LEU A 131 -8.09 18.92 3.94
CA LEU A 131 -8.46 17.53 3.77
C LEU A 131 -7.33 16.76 3.10
N ILE A 132 -7.25 15.44 3.34
CA ILE A 132 -6.48 14.51 2.50
C ILE A 132 -7.42 13.45 1.93
N GLU A 133 -7.34 13.23 0.63
CA GLU A 133 -7.96 12.08 -0.01
C GLU A 133 -6.92 10.97 -0.20
N TYR A 134 -7.20 9.80 0.37
CA TYR A 134 -6.37 8.60 0.24
C TYR A 134 -6.98 7.66 -0.78
N GLU A 135 -6.24 7.34 -1.83
CA GLU A 135 -6.57 6.34 -2.83
C GLU A 135 -5.66 5.11 -2.65
N ALA A 136 -6.19 3.91 -2.81
CA ALA A 136 -5.42 2.68 -2.68
C ALA A 136 -5.82 1.64 -3.74
N TYR A 137 -4.85 0.84 -4.18
CA TYR A 137 -5.13 -0.46 -4.78
C TYR A 137 -5.38 -1.46 -3.62
N ALA A 138 -6.64 -1.55 -3.18
CA ALA A 138 -7.00 -2.11 -1.88
C ALA A 138 -6.53 -3.55 -1.69
N SER A 139 -6.78 -4.45 -2.67
CA SER A 139 -6.38 -5.86 -2.59
C SER A 139 -4.86 -6.03 -2.47
N MET A 140 -4.11 -5.29 -3.29
CA MET A 140 -2.66 -5.29 -3.23
C MET A 140 -2.14 -4.62 -1.94
N ALA A 141 -2.75 -3.53 -1.49
CA ALA A 141 -2.38 -2.87 -0.25
C ALA A 141 -2.57 -3.79 0.97
N GLU A 142 -3.68 -4.54 1.03
CA GLU A 142 -3.89 -5.54 2.08
C GLU A 142 -2.87 -6.68 2.03
N LYS A 143 -2.52 -7.15 0.84
CA LYS A 143 -1.45 -8.15 0.66
C LYS A 143 -0.13 -7.61 1.20
N VAL A 144 0.26 -6.40 0.80
CA VAL A 144 1.49 -5.73 1.28
C VAL A 144 1.49 -5.57 2.80
N LEU A 145 0.37 -5.21 3.42
CA LEU A 145 0.26 -5.11 4.88
C LEU A 145 0.43 -6.49 5.55
N ARG A 146 -0.19 -7.55 5.02
CA ARG A 146 0.00 -8.91 5.54
C ARG A 146 1.46 -9.34 5.46
N ASP A 147 2.11 -9.04 4.35
CA ASP A 147 3.50 -9.36 4.09
C ASP A 147 4.45 -8.63 5.04
N ALA A 148 4.19 -7.35 5.32
CA ALA A 148 4.92 -6.58 6.31
C ALA A 148 4.76 -7.18 7.71
N ALA A 149 3.55 -7.62 8.09
CA ALA A 149 3.30 -8.29 9.36
C ALA A 149 4.11 -9.59 9.50
N ALA A 150 4.17 -10.40 8.44
CA ALA A 150 4.96 -11.63 8.43
C ALA A 150 6.47 -11.39 8.50
N GLN A 151 6.96 -10.37 7.83
CA GLN A 151 8.36 -9.95 7.94
C GLN A 151 8.69 -9.46 9.35
N ALA A 152 7.78 -8.72 9.99
CA ALA A 152 7.95 -8.30 11.38
C ALA A 152 8.02 -9.50 12.34
N GLN A 153 7.15 -10.52 12.14
CA GLN A 153 7.21 -11.77 12.87
C GLN A 153 8.59 -12.43 12.78
N THR A 154 9.08 -12.62 11.54
CA THR A 154 10.39 -13.26 11.29
C THR A 154 11.55 -12.45 11.85
N ARG A 155 11.45 -11.12 11.87
CA ARG A 155 12.56 -10.24 12.22
C ARG A 155 12.68 -9.94 13.71
N PHE A 156 11.55 -9.88 14.41
CA PHE A 156 11.49 -9.34 15.78
C PHE A 156 10.95 -10.34 16.81
N ALA A 157 10.31 -11.45 16.41
CA ALA A 157 9.98 -12.50 17.35
C ALA A 157 11.25 -13.20 17.82
N GLY A 158 11.33 -13.48 19.13
CA GLY A 158 12.37 -14.32 19.71
C GLY A 158 12.23 -15.78 19.27
N GLU A 159 13.24 -16.59 19.54
CA GLU A 159 13.20 -18.02 19.23
C GLU A 159 12.03 -18.71 19.99
N GLY A 160 11.11 -19.29 19.23
CA GLY A 160 9.91 -19.90 19.78
C GLY A 160 8.84 -18.91 20.28
N GLU A 161 9.01 -17.62 20.04
CA GLU A 161 8.05 -16.56 20.38
C GLU A 161 7.23 -16.14 19.15
N GLU A 162 6.13 -15.44 19.41
CA GLU A 162 5.24 -14.92 18.38
C GLU A 162 4.91 -13.44 18.66
N LEU A 163 4.55 -12.72 17.59
CA LEU A 163 3.97 -11.38 17.66
C LEU A 163 2.52 -11.43 17.20
N ALA A 164 1.62 -10.69 17.85
CA ALA A 164 0.36 -10.31 17.24
C ALA A 164 0.54 -8.98 16.53
N VAL A 165 0.20 -8.92 15.25
CA VAL A 165 0.36 -7.71 14.43
C VAL A 165 -0.98 -7.31 13.81
N TYR A 166 -1.42 -6.10 14.10
CA TYR A 166 -2.61 -5.47 13.52
C TYR A 166 -2.19 -4.29 12.66
N LEU A 167 -2.58 -4.30 11.39
CA LEU A 167 -2.31 -3.23 10.44
C LEU A 167 -3.62 -2.80 9.77
N ALA A 168 -3.94 -1.52 9.81
CA ALA A 168 -5.10 -0.98 9.10
C ALA A 168 -4.76 0.35 8.44
N HIS A 169 -5.15 0.52 7.17
CA HIS A 169 -5.05 1.79 6.47
C HIS A 169 -6.44 2.26 6.03
N ARG A 170 -6.75 3.54 6.26
CA ARG A 170 -8.01 4.14 5.86
C ARG A 170 -7.86 4.83 4.49
N THR A 171 -8.88 4.67 3.64
CA THR A 171 -9.00 5.32 2.34
C THR A 171 -10.14 6.33 2.34
N GLY A 172 -10.24 7.12 1.25
CA GLY A 172 -11.24 8.17 1.11
C GLY A 172 -10.81 9.49 1.73
N ARG A 173 -11.76 10.34 2.02
CA ARG A 173 -11.54 11.73 2.45
C ARG A 173 -11.44 11.83 3.97
N LEU A 174 -10.29 12.32 4.45
CA LEU A 174 -9.97 12.46 5.87
C LEU A 174 -9.67 13.92 6.20
N GLN A 175 -10.25 14.40 7.31
CA GLN A 175 -9.99 15.73 7.87
C GLN A 175 -8.77 15.71 8.80
N PRO A 176 -8.18 16.89 9.12
CA PRO A 176 -7.16 16.98 10.15
C PRO A 176 -7.60 16.31 11.47
N ALA A 177 -6.64 15.62 12.11
CA ALA A 177 -6.79 14.79 13.30
C ALA A 177 -7.46 13.41 13.08
N GLU A 178 -8.04 13.12 11.92
CA GLU A 178 -8.53 11.77 11.64
C GLU A 178 -7.38 10.79 11.38
N ALA A 179 -7.53 9.54 11.87
CA ALA A 179 -6.55 8.49 11.71
C ALA A 179 -6.57 7.90 10.29
N SER A 180 -5.41 7.87 9.63
CA SER A 180 -5.21 7.28 8.30
C SER A 180 -4.56 5.91 8.34
N ILE A 181 -3.73 5.64 9.35
CA ILE A 181 -3.07 4.34 9.54
C ILE A 181 -3.04 3.99 11.03
N LEU A 182 -3.23 2.72 11.33
CA LEU A 182 -3.14 2.17 12.68
C LEU A 182 -2.30 0.90 12.64
N ILE A 183 -1.28 0.86 13.47
CA ILE A 183 -0.42 -0.30 13.72
C ILE A 183 -0.55 -0.68 15.17
N GLY A 184 -0.78 -1.96 15.45
CA GLY A 184 -0.71 -2.55 16.79
C GLY A 184 0.21 -3.76 16.77
N VAL A 185 1.09 -3.87 17.76
CA VAL A 185 1.97 -5.03 17.96
C VAL A 185 1.87 -5.51 19.38
N GLY A 186 1.51 -6.78 19.57
CA GLY A 186 1.59 -7.49 20.85
C GLY A 186 2.76 -8.47 20.86
N SER A 187 3.50 -8.54 21.97
CA SER A 187 4.67 -9.39 22.11
C SER A 187 4.85 -9.83 23.56
N PRO A 188 5.51 -11.00 23.85
CA PRO A 188 5.92 -11.36 25.19
C PRO A 188 6.78 -10.27 25.86
N HIS A 189 7.64 -9.59 25.09
CA HIS A 189 8.62 -8.64 25.59
C HIS A 189 8.55 -7.27 24.92
N ARG A 190 8.70 -6.20 25.72
CA ARG A 190 8.56 -4.80 25.27
C ARG A 190 9.47 -4.41 24.10
N ARG A 191 10.71 -4.93 24.02
CA ARG A 191 11.67 -4.57 22.98
C ARG A 191 11.13 -4.97 21.59
N ALA A 192 10.71 -6.22 21.45
CA ALA A 192 10.14 -6.71 20.19
C ALA A 192 8.89 -5.92 19.78
N ALA A 193 8.00 -5.59 20.72
CA ALA A 193 6.81 -4.80 20.42
C ALA A 193 7.16 -3.39 19.90
N LEU A 194 8.12 -2.71 20.55
CA LEU A 194 8.53 -1.35 20.17
C LEU A 194 9.27 -1.34 18.83
N GLU A 195 10.28 -2.20 18.67
CA GLU A 195 11.11 -2.26 17.47
C GLU A 195 10.30 -2.71 16.24
N ALA A 196 9.39 -3.68 16.41
CA ALA A 196 8.51 -4.11 15.31
C ALA A 196 7.52 -3.02 14.92
N CYS A 197 6.94 -2.29 15.87
CA CYS A 197 6.02 -1.20 15.58
C CYS A 197 6.71 -0.05 14.83
N ASP A 198 7.91 0.35 15.26
CA ASP A 198 8.72 1.38 14.60
C ASP A 198 9.12 0.94 13.19
N TRP A 199 9.63 -0.27 13.03
CA TRP A 199 10.00 -0.81 11.73
C TRP A 199 8.79 -0.91 10.78
N LEU A 200 7.65 -1.37 11.28
CA LEU A 200 6.43 -1.53 10.48
C LEU A 200 5.97 -0.20 9.89
N ILE A 201 5.98 0.90 10.65
CA ILE A 201 5.53 2.19 10.09
C ILE A 201 6.47 2.70 9.00
N GLU A 202 7.80 2.56 9.18
CA GLU A 202 8.74 2.98 8.16
C GLU A 202 8.68 2.07 6.92
N HIS A 203 8.60 0.75 7.13
CA HIS A 203 8.47 -0.22 6.04
C HIS A 203 7.16 -0.01 5.25
N VAL A 204 6.01 0.03 5.92
CA VAL A 204 4.70 0.20 5.28
C VAL A 204 4.64 1.52 4.49
N LYS A 205 5.14 2.63 5.02
CA LYS A 205 5.20 3.90 4.28
C LYS A 205 6.00 3.81 2.97
N ALA A 206 7.03 2.97 2.93
CA ALA A 206 7.86 2.78 1.75
C ALA A 206 7.23 1.86 0.70
N VAL A 207 6.31 0.95 1.11
CA VAL A 207 5.89 -0.17 0.26
C VAL A 207 4.40 -0.22 -0.08
N ILE A 208 3.54 0.47 0.67
CA ILE A 208 2.08 0.35 0.50
C ILE A 208 1.59 1.13 -0.73
N PRO A 209 0.81 0.52 -1.64
CA PRO A 209 0.24 1.21 -2.79
C PRO A 209 -0.98 2.06 -2.36
N VAL A 210 -0.68 3.15 -1.65
CA VAL A 210 -1.62 4.18 -1.19
C VAL A 210 -1.10 5.55 -1.57
N TRP A 211 -1.92 6.34 -2.22
CA TRP A 211 -1.59 7.69 -2.68
C TRP A 211 -2.39 8.72 -1.88
N LYS A 212 -1.84 9.93 -1.78
CA LYS A 212 -2.40 11.05 -1.00
C LYS A 212 -2.57 12.26 -1.90
N LEU A 213 -3.79 12.77 -1.99
CA LEU A 213 -4.08 14.08 -2.54
C LEU A 213 -4.38 15.02 -1.38
N GLU A 214 -3.52 15.99 -1.12
CA GLU A 214 -3.78 17.05 -0.13
C GLU A 214 -4.63 18.15 -0.77
N GLU A 215 -5.76 18.48 -0.14
CA GLU A 215 -6.51 19.70 -0.40
C GLU A 215 -5.99 20.79 0.55
N LEU A 216 -5.55 21.90 -0.03
CA LEU A 216 -4.99 23.05 0.65
C LEU A 216 -5.94 24.25 0.48
N GLU A 217 -5.77 25.31 1.26
CA GLU A 217 -6.56 26.55 1.08
C GLU A 217 -6.33 27.18 -0.31
N ASP A 218 -5.16 26.97 -0.91
CA ASP A 218 -4.74 27.55 -2.19
C ASP A 218 -4.69 26.55 -3.36
N GLY A 219 -5.20 25.32 -3.20
CA GLY A 219 -5.24 24.33 -4.26
C GLY A 219 -5.12 22.89 -3.80
N GLN A 220 -4.68 22.02 -4.70
CA GLN A 220 -4.49 20.59 -4.44
C GLN A 220 -3.07 20.16 -4.79
N ARG A 221 -2.53 19.21 -4.03
CA ARG A 221 -1.20 18.65 -4.24
C ARG A 221 -1.19 17.14 -4.03
N TRP A 222 -0.72 16.38 -5.04
CA TRP A 222 -0.33 15.00 -4.84
C TRP A 222 0.94 14.94 -3.99
N VAL A 223 0.92 14.12 -2.94
CA VAL A 223 2.10 13.86 -2.12
C VAL A 223 2.78 12.61 -2.66
N GLU A 224 3.98 12.79 -3.23
CA GLU A 224 4.79 11.67 -3.66
C GLU A 224 5.20 10.81 -2.45
N GLY A 225 5.05 9.48 -2.58
CA GLY A 225 5.58 8.50 -1.63
C GLY A 225 7.12 8.44 -1.70
N VAL A 226 7.73 7.74 -0.76
CA VAL A 226 9.16 7.42 -0.80
C VAL A 226 9.39 6.43 -1.94
N ARG A 227 10.34 6.73 -2.86
CA ARG A 227 10.73 5.79 -3.93
C ARG A 227 11.69 4.75 -3.37
N PRO A 228 11.47 3.44 -3.59
CA PRO A 228 12.52 2.45 -3.38
C PRO A 228 13.67 2.67 -4.38
N ALA A 229 14.85 2.15 -4.03
CA ALA A 229 16.07 2.34 -4.82
C ALA A 229 16.08 1.62 -6.19
N GLU A 230 15.08 0.77 -6.49
CA GLU A 230 14.95 0.04 -7.75
C GLU A 230 13.60 0.33 -8.40
N VAL A 231 13.58 1.33 -9.27
CA VAL A 231 12.47 1.65 -10.18
C VAL A 231 12.98 1.59 -11.62
N LEU A 232 12.11 1.18 -12.52
CA LEU A 232 12.26 1.03 -13.97
C LEU A 232 13.02 2.17 -14.65
#